data_5b0103f93ee6bb5dd241fea9e628d1a2
#
_entry.id   5b0103f93ee6bb5dd241fea9e628d1a2
#
_cell.length_a   1.000
_cell.length_b   1.000
_cell.length_c   1.000
_cell.angle_alpha   90.00
_cell.angle_beta   90.00
_cell.angle_gamma   90.00
#
_symmetry.space_group_name_H-M   'P 1'
#
loop_
_entity.id
_entity.type
_entity.pdbx_description
1 polymer ?
#
loop_
_entity_poly.entity_id
_entity_poly.type
_entity_poly.pdbx_seq_one_letter_code
_entity_poly.pdbx_strand_id
1 'polypeptide(L)'
;ILRNIALLCLCLIKNSNFLYYLKLLVFLDYITIPLMIIPISYVYLRAEKLKFTGSYIIAVIVGIIYAIILHLSKVTMEVSYIYGFIIRLDNEVTISMLSLILLGVLMIINVVILDKPFVNKKGIWFVILAIVLVMAEEVTILGGIKVFPYSVSGELIFLIIMNFVINGFKKINK
;
A
#
# COMPACT_ATOMS: atom_id res chain seq x y z
N ILE A 1 8.57 1.88 6.86
CA ILE A 1 9.75 1.60 7.72
C ILE A 1 9.69 0.18 8.29
N LEU A 2 8.63 -0.23 9.02
CA LEU A 2 8.53 -1.57 9.63
C LEU A 2 8.64 -2.69 8.59
N ARG A 3 7.98 -2.57 7.45
CA ARG A 3 8.07 -3.53 6.35
C ARG A 3 9.49 -3.64 5.82
N ASN A 4 10.18 -2.53 5.59
CA ASN A 4 11.55 -2.54 5.07
C ASN A 4 12.53 -3.18 6.06
N ILE A 5 12.32 -3.00 7.37
CA ILE A 5 13.07 -3.72 8.40
C ILE A 5 12.78 -5.21 8.34
N ALA A 6 11.52 -5.61 8.16
CA ALA A 6 11.16 -7.02 8.02
C ALA A 6 11.79 -7.67 6.78
N LEU A 7 11.80 -6.98 5.64
CA LEU A 7 12.47 -7.44 4.41
C LEU A 7 13.98 -7.59 4.60
N LEU A 8 14.60 -6.65 5.32
CA LEU A 8 16.02 -6.74 5.66
C LEU A 8 16.31 -7.91 6.60
N CYS A 9 15.43 -8.18 7.56
CA CYS A 9 15.52 -9.35 8.42
C CYS A 9 15.46 -10.68 7.63
N LEU A 10 14.63 -10.76 6.58
CA LEU A 10 14.58 -11.94 5.71
C LEU A 10 15.91 -12.22 4.99
N CYS A 11 16.67 -11.18 4.68
CA CYS A 11 17.99 -11.33 4.06
C CYS A 11 19.08 -11.75 5.06
N LEU A 12 19.00 -11.30 6.31
CA LEU A 12 20.08 -11.44 7.30
C LEU A 12 19.89 -12.63 8.26
N ILE A 13 18.66 -12.93 8.65
CA ILE A 13 18.36 -13.93 9.67
C ILE A 13 18.21 -15.30 9.03
N LYS A 14 18.98 -16.28 9.54
CA LYS A 14 18.96 -17.68 9.07
C LYS A 14 17.96 -18.58 9.82
N ASN A 15 17.25 -18.05 10.82
CA ASN A 15 16.32 -18.83 11.65
C ASN A 15 14.90 -18.78 11.06
N SER A 16 14.46 -19.86 10.42
CA SER A 16 13.16 -19.96 9.76
C SER A 16 11.97 -19.78 10.70
N ASN A 17 12.05 -20.24 11.96
CA ASN A 17 10.94 -20.12 12.90
C ASN A 17 10.63 -18.68 13.27
N PHE A 18 11.65 -17.84 13.41
CA PHE A 18 11.47 -16.41 13.68
C PHE A 18 10.88 -15.68 12.45
N LEU A 19 11.33 -16.06 11.26
CA LEU A 19 10.91 -15.43 10.02
C LEU A 19 9.41 -15.64 9.74
N TYR A 20 8.82 -16.73 10.23
CA TYR A 20 7.39 -16.99 10.10
C TYR A 20 6.52 -15.89 10.72
N TYR A 21 6.95 -15.31 11.85
CA TYR A 21 6.22 -14.21 12.50
C TYR A 21 6.30 -12.90 11.73
N LEU A 22 7.28 -12.75 10.84
CA LEU A 22 7.42 -11.55 10.02
C LEU A 22 6.40 -11.47 8.87
N LYS A 23 5.62 -12.53 8.60
CA LYS A 23 4.65 -12.55 7.50
C LYS A 23 3.70 -11.33 7.51
N LEU A 24 3.22 -10.94 8.69
CA LEU A 24 2.33 -9.78 8.84
C LEU A 24 3.00 -8.47 8.42
N LEU A 25 4.30 -8.33 8.69
CA LEU A 25 5.06 -7.12 8.35
C LEU A 25 5.48 -7.11 6.88
N VAL A 26 5.80 -8.27 6.31
CA VAL A 26 6.24 -8.40 4.92
C VAL A 26 5.14 -8.01 3.94
N PHE A 27 3.91 -8.42 4.20
CA PHE A 27 2.74 -8.13 3.35
C PHE A 27 1.96 -6.88 3.78
N LEU A 28 2.55 -6.01 4.60
CA LEU A 28 1.90 -4.81 5.11
C LEU A 28 1.54 -3.80 4.00
N ASP A 29 2.18 -3.88 2.83
CA ASP A 29 1.90 -3.03 1.67
C ASP A 29 0.48 -3.15 1.14
N TYR A 30 -0.10 -4.35 1.13
CA TYR A 30 -1.48 -4.56 0.70
C TYR A 30 -2.51 -3.74 1.48
N ILE A 31 -2.18 -3.30 2.68
CA ILE A 31 -3.05 -2.46 3.51
C ILE A 31 -2.53 -1.03 3.64
N THR A 32 -1.23 -0.83 3.78
CA THR A 32 -0.68 0.52 4.00
C THR A 32 -0.89 1.43 2.82
N ILE A 33 -0.75 0.93 1.59
CA ILE A 33 -0.94 1.75 0.39
C ILE A 33 -2.39 2.24 0.28
N PRO A 34 -3.44 1.38 0.30
CA PRO A 34 -4.82 1.85 0.30
C PRO A 34 -5.16 2.80 1.46
N LEU A 35 -4.67 2.50 2.67
CA LEU A 35 -4.92 3.35 3.82
C LEU A 35 -4.23 4.72 3.74
N MET A 36 -3.09 4.83 3.07
CA MET A 36 -2.42 6.10 2.82
C MET A 36 -3.12 6.96 1.77
N ILE A 37 -3.75 6.33 0.76
CA ILE A 37 -4.50 7.05 -0.27
C ILE A 37 -5.64 7.87 0.35
N ILE A 38 -6.37 7.30 1.32
CA ILE A 38 -7.56 7.94 1.92
C ILE A 38 -7.23 9.31 2.54
N PRO A 39 -6.26 9.44 3.49
CA PRO A 39 -5.93 10.74 4.06
C PRO A 39 -5.33 11.71 3.04
N ILE A 40 -4.55 11.23 2.07
CA ILE A 40 -3.99 12.10 1.03
C ILE A 40 -5.10 12.70 0.17
N SER A 41 -6.04 11.87 -0.27
CA SER A 41 -7.21 12.31 -1.05
C SER A 41 -8.07 13.29 -0.27
N TYR A 42 -8.29 13.03 1.05
CA TYR A 42 -9.01 13.94 1.94
C TYR A 42 -8.34 15.31 2.05
N VAL A 43 -7.03 15.32 2.19
CA VAL A 43 -6.26 16.57 2.27
C VAL A 43 -6.39 17.40 1.00
N TYR A 44 -6.30 16.77 -0.17
CA TYR A 44 -6.43 17.47 -1.45
C TYR A 44 -7.88 17.89 -1.78
N LEU A 45 -8.87 17.22 -1.19
CA LEU A 45 -10.28 17.58 -1.32
C LEU A 45 -10.61 18.91 -0.68
N ARG A 46 -9.84 19.38 0.34
CA ARG A 46 -10.04 20.63 1.08
C ARG A 46 -11.49 20.86 1.56
N ALA A 47 -12.20 19.79 1.87
CA ALA A 47 -13.59 19.88 2.30
C ALA A 47 -13.67 20.13 3.80
N GLU A 48 -13.87 21.38 4.20
CA GLU A 48 -14.00 21.78 5.61
C GLU A 48 -15.19 21.12 6.35
N LYS A 49 -16.21 20.69 5.60
CA LYS A 49 -17.44 20.09 6.15
C LYS A 49 -17.37 18.58 6.39
N LEU A 50 -16.40 17.89 5.82
CA LEU A 50 -16.27 16.43 5.96
C LEU A 50 -15.45 16.10 7.20
N LYS A 51 -16.08 15.49 8.20
CA LYS A 51 -15.37 14.99 9.39
C LYS A 51 -14.53 13.77 9.02
N PHE A 52 -13.25 13.80 9.31
CA PHE A 52 -12.29 12.71 9.05
C PHE A 52 -12.58 11.43 9.87
N THR A 53 -13.48 11.52 10.85
CA THR A 53 -13.82 10.42 11.78
C THR A 53 -14.26 9.14 11.06
N GLY A 54 -15.01 9.25 9.93
CA GLY A 54 -15.41 8.08 9.13
C GLY A 54 -14.25 7.31 8.52
N SER A 55 -13.16 7.98 8.19
CA SER A 55 -11.96 7.35 7.62
C SER A 55 -11.27 6.42 8.61
N TYR A 56 -11.30 6.71 9.92
CA TYR A 56 -10.76 5.82 10.95
C TYR A 56 -11.54 4.50 11.04
N ILE A 57 -12.87 4.56 10.95
CA ILE A 57 -13.72 3.36 11.00
C ILE A 57 -13.40 2.45 9.82
N ILE A 58 -13.30 3.01 8.62
CA ILE A 58 -12.93 2.26 7.41
C ILE A 58 -11.54 1.65 7.58
N ALA A 59 -10.57 2.41 8.07
CA ALA A 59 -9.22 1.93 8.30
C ALA A 59 -9.17 0.74 9.28
N VAL A 60 -9.93 0.82 10.38
CA VAL A 60 -10.02 -0.27 11.37
C VAL A 60 -10.65 -1.51 10.75
N ILE A 61 -11.75 -1.37 10.01
CA ILE A 61 -12.44 -2.50 9.36
C ILE A 61 -11.49 -3.18 8.36
N VAL A 62 -10.85 -2.42 7.48
CA VAL A 62 -9.90 -2.94 6.49
C VAL A 62 -8.72 -3.63 7.20
N GLY A 63 -8.21 -3.04 8.30
CA GLY A 63 -7.14 -3.63 9.11
C GLY A 63 -7.51 -4.96 9.74
N ILE A 64 -8.72 -5.09 10.27
CA ILE A 64 -9.23 -6.35 10.85
C ILE A 64 -9.38 -7.42 9.76
N ILE A 65 -9.98 -7.08 8.63
CA ILE A 65 -10.15 -8.01 7.50
C ILE A 65 -8.79 -8.52 7.03
N TYR A 66 -7.82 -7.62 6.86
CA TYR A 66 -6.45 -7.97 6.47
C TYR A 66 -5.79 -8.92 7.49
N ALA A 67 -5.88 -8.61 8.79
CA ALA A 67 -5.29 -9.44 9.83
C ALA A 67 -5.89 -10.85 9.83
N ILE A 68 -7.22 -10.99 9.62
CA ILE A 68 -7.90 -12.28 9.53
C ILE A 68 -7.41 -13.04 8.30
N ILE A 69 -7.37 -12.41 7.12
CA ILE A 69 -6.94 -13.05 5.87
C ILE A 69 -5.50 -13.56 6.02
N LEU A 70 -4.57 -12.75 6.52
CA LEU A 70 -3.19 -13.17 6.71
C LEU A 70 -3.03 -14.24 7.80
N HIS A 71 -3.83 -14.18 8.86
CA HIS A 71 -3.77 -15.21 9.92
C HIS A 71 -4.17 -16.57 9.36
N LEU A 72 -5.20 -16.64 8.54
CA LEU A 72 -5.70 -17.86 7.91
C LEU A 72 -4.82 -18.37 6.77
N SER A 73 -4.01 -17.50 6.16
CA SER A 73 -3.17 -17.85 5.01
C SER A 73 -2.00 -18.75 5.44
N LYS A 74 -1.83 -19.86 4.75
CA LYS A 74 -0.64 -20.70 4.86
C LYS A 74 0.54 -20.01 4.19
N VAL A 75 1.71 -20.27 4.73
CA VAL A 75 2.95 -19.64 4.29
C VAL A 75 3.93 -20.71 3.85
N THR A 76 4.51 -20.53 2.68
CA THR A 76 5.64 -21.29 2.18
C THR A 76 6.89 -20.44 2.23
N MET A 77 8.02 -21.03 2.63
CA MET A 77 9.32 -20.35 2.64
C MET A 77 10.20 -20.95 1.55
N GLU A 78 10.71 -20.09 0.69
CA GLU A 78 11.68 -20.46 -0.35
C GLU A 78 13.01 -19.78 -0.04
N VAL A 79 14.12 -20.45 -0.34
CA VAL A 79 15.46 -19.88 -0.19
C VAL A 79 15.95 -19.42 -1.55
N SER A 80 16.26 -18.14 -1.67
CA SER A 80 16.88 -17.56 -2.86
C SER A 80 18.32 -17.20 -2.58
N TYR A 81 19.22 -17.49 -3.52
CA TYR A 81 20.64 -17.13 -3.42
C TYR A 81 20.86 -15.61 -3.44
N ILE A 82 19.94 -14.84 -4.06
CA ILE A 82 20.08 -13.39 -4.25
C ILE A 82 19.38 -12.65 -3.11
N TYR A 83 18.17 -13.09 -2.70
CA TYR A 83 17.29 -12.33 -1.80
C TYR A 83 17.17 -12.93 -0.39
N GLY A 84 17.88 -14.05 -0.09
CA GLY A 84 17.74 -14.74 1.19
C GLY A 84 16.44 -15.56 1.26
N PHE A 85 15.73 -15.48 2.38
CA PHE A 85 14.45 -16.14 2.55
C PHE A 85 13.32 -15.35 1.89
N ILE A 86 12.51 -16.02 1.09
CA ILE A 86 11.30 -15.47 0.48
C ILE A 86 10.09 -16.14 1.12
N ILE A 87 9.19 -15.33 1.67
CA ILE A 87 7.91 -15.78 2.21
C ILE A 87 6.87 -15.62 1.10
N ARG A 88 6.16 -16.72 0.78
CA ARG A 88 5.02 -16.70 -0.15
C ARG A 88 3.76 -17.13 0.57
N LEU A 89 2.63 -16.56 0.18
CA LEU A 89 1.30 -16.97 0.64
C LEU A 89 0.68 -17.90 -0.40
N ASP A 90 0.04 -18.99 0.04
CA ASP A 90 -0.66 -19.92 -0.86
C ASP A 90 -1.79 -19.20 -1.64
N ASN A 91 -2.39 -18.17 -1.05
CA ASN A 91 -3.46 -17.35 -1.62
C ASN A 91 -2.98 -15.95 -2.05
N GLU A 92 -1.69 -15.79 -2.39
CA GLU A 92 -1.10 -14.50 -2.84
C GLU A 92 -1.91 -13.89 -3.99
N VAL A 93 -2.31 -14.69 -4.98
CA VAL A 93 -3.11 -14.22 -6.13
C VAL A 93 -4.44 -13.63 -5.67
N THR A 94 -5.14 -14.29 -4.75
CA THR A 94 -6.44 -13.80 -4.24
C THR A 94 -6.29 -12.49 -3.47
N ILE A 95 -5.25 -12.36 -2.66
CA ILE A 95 -4.95 -11.15 -1.88
C ILE A 95 -4.59 -10.00 -2.82
N SER A 96 -3.75 -10.25 -3.83
CA SER A 96 -3.40 -9.23 -4.83
C SER A 96 -4.62 -8.79 -5.66
N MET A 97 -5.51 -9.71 -6.03
CA MET A 97 -6.77 -9.35 -6.71
C MET A 97 -7.67 -8.47 -5.84
N LEU A 98 -7.79 -8.77 -4.53
CA LEU A 98 -8.53 -7.94 -3.60
C LEU A 98 -7.92 -6.55 -3.45
N SER A 99 -6.59 -6.47 -3.37
CA SER A 99 -5.85 -5.20 -3.35
C SER A 99 -6.13 -4.39 -4.61
N LEU A 100 -6.04 -5.00 -5.80
CA LEU A 100 -6.33 -4.35 -7.07
C LEU A 100 -7.77 -3.81 -7.14
N ILE A 101 -8.76 -4.56 -6.67
CA ILE A 101 -10.15 -4.11 -6.62
C ILE A 101 -10.27 -2.89 -5.69
N LEU A 102 -9.66 -2.94 -4.51
CA LEU A 102 -9.67 -1.84 -3.55
C LEU A 102 -9.00 -0.58 -4.12
N LEU A 103 -7.84 -0.73 -4.75
CA LEU A 103 -7.14 0.36 -5.42
C LEU A 103 -7.96 0.94 -6.58
N GLY A 104 -8.64 0.08 -7.36
CA GLY A 104 -9.53 0.50 -8.44
C GLY A 104 -10.69 1.35 -7.92
N VAL A 105 -11.33 0.94 -6.82
CA VAL A 105 -12.39 1.72 -6.16
C VAL A 105 -11.83 3.08 -5.68
N LEU A 106 -10.67 3.10 -5.05
CA LEU A 106 -10.03 4.34 -4.60
C LEU A 106 -9.66 5.24 -5.77
N MET A 107 -9.23 4.68 -6.90
CA MET A 107 -8.97 5.43 -8.13
C MET A 107 -10.25 6.10 -8.65
N ILE A 108 -11.36 5.37 -8.74
CA ILE A 108 -12.67 5.92 -9.17
C ILE A 108 -13.09 7.06 -8.25
N ILE A 109 -12.97 6.88 -6.93
CA ILE A 109 -13.28 7.93 -5.95
C ILE A 109 -12.45 9.19 -6.22
N ASN A 110 -11.14 9.05 -6.46
CA ASN A 110 -10.26 10.19 -6.75
C ASN A 110 -10.61 10.87 -8.08
N VAL A 111 -11.02 10.13 -9.11
CA VAL A 111 -11.51 10.70 -10.38
C VAL A 111 -12.78 11.51 -10.14
N VAL A 112 -13.75 11.00 -9.38
CA VAL A 112 -14.98 11.74 -9.03
C VAL A 112 -14.67 13.01 -8.20
N ILE A 113 -13.65 12.95 -7.35
CA ILE A 113 -13.20 14.11 -6.57
C ILE A 113 -12.66 15.23 -7.48
N LEU A 114 -12.04 14.91 -8.62
CA LEU A 114 -11.52 15.91 -9.57
C LEU A 114 -12.57 16.92 -10.07
N ASP A 115 -13.83 16.51 -10.15
CA ASP A 115 -14.92 17.36 -10.63
C ASP A 115 -15.40 18.38 -9.57
N LYS A 116 -14.93 18.28 -8.33
CA LYS A 116 -15.34 19.20 -7.27
C LYS A 116 -14.59 20.55 -7.38
N PRO A 117 -15.28 21.68 -7.17
CA PRO A 117 -14.74 23.03 -7.43
C PRO A 117 -13.59 23.44 -6.47
N PHE A 118 -13.55 22.89 -5.27
CA PHE A 118 -12.58 23.29 -4.23
C PHE A 118 -11.32 22.44 -4.15
N VAL A 119 -11.18 21.47 -5.06
CA VAL A 119 -10.13 20.46 -5.03
C VAL A 119 -8.82 20.98 -5.62
N ASN A 120 -7.72 20.59 -4.99
CA ASN A 120 -6.41 20.73 -5.61
C ASN A 120 -6.22 19.68 -6.71
N LYS A 121 -6.66 20.03 -7.94
CA LYS A 121 -6.63 19.13 -9.10
C LYS A 121 -5.24 18.55 -9.37
N LYS A 122 -4.17 19.34 -9.23
CA LYS A 122 -2.80 18.86 -9.43
C LYS A 122 -2.43 17.79 -8.41
N GLY A 123 -2.80 17.99 -7.14
CA GLY A 123 -2.55 17.00 -6.08
C GLY A 123 -3.27 15.68 -6.34
N ILE A 124 -4.57 15.73 -6.69
CA ILE A 124 -5.34 14.51 -6.98
C ILE A 124 -4.80 13.79 -8.23
N TRP A 125 -4.35 14.49 -9.26
CA TRP A 125 -3.70 13.87 -10.41
C TRP A 125 -2.45 13.08 -10.02
N PHE A 126 -1.62 13.59 -9.10
CA PHE A 126 -0.47 12.85 -8.58
C PHE A 126 -0.90 11.60 -7.82
N VAL A 127 -1.99 11.66 -7.05
CA VAL A 127 -2.53 10.48 -6.34
C VAL A 127 -3.02 9.44 -7.34
N ILE A 128 -3.78 9.83 -8.37
CA ILE A 128 -4.26 8.91 -9.41
C ILE A 128 -3.07 8.26 -10.14
N LEU A 129 -2.07 9.04 -10.53
CA LEU A 129 -0.88 8.51 -11.18
C LEU A 129 -0.15 7.50 -10.29
N ALA A 130 -0.04 7.77 -8.98
CA ALA A 130 0.55 6.82 -8.05
C ALA A 130 -0.24 5.53 -7.93
N ILE A 131 -1.59 5.61 -7.87
CA ILE A 131 -2.44 4.42 -7.83
C ILE A 131 -2.24 3.58 -9.10
N VAL A 132 -2.23 4.21 -10.27
CA VAL A 132 -2.02 3.52 -11.55
C VAL A 132 -0.67 2.79 -11.58
N LEU A 133 0.39 3.43 -11.09
CA LEU A 133 1.73 2.81 -11.05
C LEU A 133 1.77 1.61 -10.09
N VAL A 134 1.13 1.71 -8.93
CA VAL A 134 1.03 0.57 -7.98
C VAL A 134 0.22 -0.57 -8.59
N MET A 135 -0.92 -0.27 -9.21
CA MET A 135 -1.74 -1.28 -9.89
C MET A 135 -0.96 -1.96 -11.03
N ALA A 136 -0.19 -1.19 -11.80
CA ALA A 136 0.65 -1.74 -12.87
C ALA A 136 1.72 -2.69 -12.30
N GLU A 137 2.37 -2.35 -11.18
CA GLU A 137 3.32 -3.23 -10.52
C GLU A 137 2.64 -4.53 -10.04
N GLU A 138 1.49 -4.45 -9.37
CA GLU A 138 0.75 -5.63 -8.93
C GLU A 138 0.33 -6.53 -10.10
N VAL A 139 -0.14 -5.95 -11.21
CA VAL A 139 -0.50 -6.69 -12.41
C VAL A 139 0.72 -7.39 -13.03
N THR A 140 1.89 -6.74 -13.09
CA THR A 140 3.13 -7.38 -13.59
C THR A 140 3.56 -8.54 -12.72
N ILE A 141 3.45 -8.41 -11.39
CA ILE A 141 3.75 -9.47 -10.43
C ILE A 141 2.79 -10.67 -10.61
N LEU A 142 1.49 -10.41 -10.77
CA LEU A 142 0.48 -11.43 -11.04
C LEU A 142 0.72 -12.12 -12.39
N GLY A 143 1.18 -11.38 -13.39
CA GLY A 143 1.58 -11.91 -14.71
C GLY A 143 2.86 -12.77 -14.68
N GLY A 144 3.49 -12.93 -13.51
CA GLY A 144 4.71 -13.75 -13.34
C GLY A 144 6.00 -13.00 -13.62
N ILE A 145 5.95 -11.72 -14.00
CA ILE A 145 7.13 -10.88 -14.22
C ILE A 145 7.56 -10.31 -12.86
N LYS A 146 8.42 -11.02 -12.14
CA LYS A 146 8.92 -10.62 -10.82
C LYS A 146 10.36 -10.13 -10.93
N VAL A 147 10.56 -8.82 -10.99
CA VAL A 147 11.90 -8.20 -10.88
C VAL A 147 12.42 -8.32 -9.45
N PHE A 148 11.53 -8.09 -8.48
CA PHE A 148 11.77 -8.31 -7.05
C PHE A 148 10.73 -9.30 -6.51
N PRO A 149 11.07 -10.06 -5.46
CA PRO A 149 10.12 -11.01 -4.85
C PRO A 149 8.92 -10.32 -4.19
N TYR A 150 9.02 -9.03 -3.90
CA TYR A 150 8.00 -8.21 -3.26
C TYR A 150 7.80 -6.89 -4.03
N SER A 151 6.60 -6.31 -3.90
CA SER A 151 6.30 -4.99 -4.45
C SER A 151 7.00 -3.91 -3.61
N VAL A 152 7.97 -3.24 -4.19
CA VAL A 152 8.79 -2.19 -3.52
C VAL A 152 8.61 -0.83 -4.19
N SER A 153 8.41 -0.82 -5.51
CA SER A 153 8.31 0.41 -6.30
C SER A 153 7.10 1.24 -5.91
N GLY A 154 5.97 0.61 -5.63
CA GLY A 154 4.75 1.30 -5.19
C GLY A 154 4.93 2.04 -3.87
N GLU A 155 5.60 1.43 -2.88
CA GLU A 155 5.91 2.11 -1.62
C GLU A 155 6.80 3.34 -1.83
N LEU A 156 7.84 3.22 -2.65
CA LEU A 156 8.75 4.33 -2.93
C LEU A 156 8.02 5.49 -3.59
N ILE A 157 7.17 5.23 -4.57
CA ILE A 157 6.36 6.24 -5.25
C ILE A 157 5.43 6.94 -4.24
N PHE A 158 4.75 6.17 -3.38
CA PHE A 158 3.89 6.74 -2.35
C PHE A 158 4.66 7.60 -1.35
N LEU A 159 5.84 7.19 -0.90
CA LEU A 159 6.68 7.98 0.00
C LEU A 159 7.11 9.30 -0.65
N ILE A 160 7.45 9.29 -1.93
CA ILE A 160 7.77 10.50 -2.68
C ILE A 160 6.58 11.44 -2.72
N ILE A 161 5.40 10.94 -3.07
CA ILE A 161 4.17 11.75 -3.13
C ILE A 161 3.81 12.31 -1.75
N MET A 162 3.90 11.51 -0.68
CA MET A 162 3.69 11.98 0.69
C MET A 162 4.64 13.11 1.07
N ASN A 163 5.90 13.02 0.66
CA ASN A 163 6.87 14.09 0.90
C ASN A 163 6.48 15.38 0.19
N PHE A 164 5.99 15.31 -1.06
CA PHE A 164 5.47 16.47 -1.79
C PHE A 164 4.24 17.08 -1.09
N VAL A 165 3.32 16.25 -0.58
CA VAL A 165 2.15 16.70 0.18
C VAL A 165 2.59 17.48 1.41
N ILE A 166 3.47 16.91 2.24
CA ILE A 166 3.94 17.51 3.48
C ILE A 166 4.67 18.83 3.21
N ASN A 167 5.51 18.87 2.18
CA ASN A 167 6.24 20.08 1.81
C ASN A 167 5.32 21.18 1.23
N GLY A 168 4.23 20.77 0.56
CA GLY A 168 3.18 21.69 0.11
C GLY A 168 2.49 22.41 1.27
N PHE A 169 2.24 21.72 2.38
CA PHE A 169 1.66 22.32 3.59
C PHE A 169 2.58 23.34 4.28
N LYS A 170 3.88 23.05 4.34
CA LYS A 170 4.86 23.96 4.95
C LYS A 170 4.95 25.32 4.23
N LYS A 171 4.66 25.37 2.92
CA LYS A 171 4.66 26.61 2.14
C LYS A 171 3.42 27.49 2.38
N ILE A 172 2.31 26.93 2.83
CA ILE A 172 1.06 27.67 3.06
C ILE A 172 1.08 28.37 4.43
N ASN A 173 1.89 27.84 5.37
CA ASN A 173 2.01 28.37 6.73
C ASN A 173 3.18 29.37 6.93
N LYS A 174 3.81 29.81 5.84
CA LYS A 174 4.74 30.94 5.80
C LYS A 174 4.14 32.08 5.02
#